data_282d0d1ec39876c9fa2ec0ed4e39b4de
#
_entry.id   282d0d1ec39876c9fa2ec0ed4e39b4de
#
_cell.length_a   1.000
_cell.length_b   1.000
_cell.length_c   1.000
_cell.angle_alpha   90.00
_cell.angle_beta   90.00
_cell.angle_gamma   90.00
#
_symmetry.space_group_name_H-M   'P 1'
#
loop_
_entity.id
_entity.type
_entity.pdbx_description
1 polymer ?
#
loop_
_entity_poly.entity_id
_entity_poly.type
_entity_poly.pdbx_seq_one_letter_code
_entity_poly.pdbx_strand_id
1 'polypeptide(L)'
;MKVRRCVEDSKAYEQGLNNETDAEGMGLTMEAAVRSAKLSAAAHAKAWEMLTGQVFNDQIPAGLHPQSGAVVGHKTGSISSVQHDAAIVRLPDGREYVLVILASDFGANDVGRARVEQTTQRLSRAVWEAMIAPQDL
;
A
#
# COMPACT_ATOMS: atom_id res chain seq x y z
N MET A 1 0.10 11.36 -9.38
CA MET A 1 0.62 10.20 -10.17
C MET A 1 0.78 10.57 -11.63
N LYS A 2 1.89 10.15 -12.28
CA LYS A 2 2.13 10.27 -13.73
C LYS A 2 2.46 8.89 -14.30
N VAL A 3 1.63 8.39 -15.21
CA VAL A 3 1.87 7.11 -15.91
C VAL A 3 2.36 7.42 -17.31
N ARG A 4 3.59 7.05 -17.62
CA ARG A 4 4.28 7.36 -18.88
C ARG A 4 4.57 6.12 -19.73
N ARG A 5 4.50 4.93 -19.14
CA ARG A 5 4.77 3.66 -19.81
C ARG A 5 4.01 2.51 -19.18
N CYS A 6 3.85 1.42 -19.91
CA CYS A 6 3.45 0.14 -19.32
C CYS A 6 4.57 -0.41 -18.42
N VAL A 7 4.23 -1.24 -17.45
CA VAL A 7 5.21 -1.78 -16.49
C VAL A 7 6.31 -2.58 -17.19
N GLU A 8 5.96 -3.35 -18.22
CA GLU A 8 6.87 -4.21 -18.97
C GLU A 8 7.56 -3.51 -20.15
N ASP A 9 7.34 -2.20 -20.36
CA ASP A 9 8.01 -1.44 -21.42
C ASP A 9 9.45 -1.09 -21.02
N SER A 10 10.36 -2.05 -21.22
CA SER A 10 11.78 -1.89 -20.92
C SER A 10 12.45 -0.83 -21.79
N LYS A 11 12.03 -0.68 -23.05
CA LYS A 11 12.61 0.35 -23.94
C LYS A 11 12.30 1.76 -23.46
N ALA A 12 11.06 2.03 -23.04
CA ALA A 12 10.70 3.31 -22.48
C ALA A 12 11.43 3.56 -21.15
N TYR A 13 11.62 2.52 -20.33
CA TYR A 13 12.42 2.61 -19.10
C TYR A 13 13.89 3.00 -19.38
N GLU A 14 14.53 2.33 -20.33
CA GLU A 14 15.91 2.64 -20.76
C GLU A 14 16.07 4.06 -21.31
N GLN A 15 15.01 4.64 -21.88
CA GLN A 15 14.93 6.02 -22.34
C GLN A 15 14.62 7.02 -21.21
N GLY A 16 14.55 6.56 -19.95
CA GLY A 16 14.27 7.41 -18.79
C GLY A 16 12.79 7.75 -18.58
N LEU A 17 11.87 7.12 -19.30
CA LEU A 17 10.44 7.30 -19.11
C LEU A 17 9.96 6.43 -17.95
N ASN A 18 9.87 7.02 -16.76
CA ASN A 18 9.41 6.34 -15.56
C ASN A 18 8.00 6.78 -15.14
N ASN A 19 7.26 5.86 -14.55
CA ASN A 19 6.05 6.18 -13.83
C ASN A 19 6.44 6.80 -12.48
N GLU A 20 5.74 7.86 -12.10
CA GLU A 20 6.04 8.65 -10.90
C GLU A 20 4.78 8.80 -10.06
N THR A 21 4.92 8.67 -8.76
CA THR A 21 3.89 8.96 -7.78
C THR A 21 4.52 9.44 -6.47
N ASP A 22 3.71 10.03 -5.62
CA ASP A 22 3.95 10.30 -4.21
C ASP A 22 2.94 9.53 -3.35
N ALA A 23 3.06 9.62 -2.04
CA ALA A 23 2.18 8.90 -1.12
C ALA A 23 0.72 9.36 -1.24
N GLU A 24 0.48 10.66 -1.42
CA GLU A 24 -0.87 11.22 -1.61
C GLU A 24 -1.50 10.69 -2.91
N GLY A 25 -0.80 10.80 -4.04
CA GLY A 25 -1.29 10.33 -5.32
C GLY A 25 -1.55 8.82 -5.36
N MET A 26 -0.76 8.03 -4.62
CA MET A 26 -1.00 6.60 -4.47
C MET A 26 -2.22 6.34 -3.57
N GLY A 27 -2.38 7.07 -2.47
CA GLY A 27 -3.55 6.98 -1.59
C GLY A 27 -4.84 7.27 -2.35
N LEU A 28 -4.89 8.37 -3.10
CA LEU A 28 -6.03 8.72 -3.95
C LEU A 28 -6.32 7.63 -5.01
N THR A 29 -5.28 6.96 -5.52
CA THR A 29 -5.45 5.85 -6.47
C THR A 29 -6.08 4.64 -5.81
N MET A 30 -5.64 4.29 -4.60
CA MET A 30 -6.23 3.20 -3.81
C MET A 30 -7.71 3.47 -3.51
N GLU A 31 -8.04 4.67 -3.08
CA GLU A 31 -9.43 5.07 -2.85
C GLU A 31 -10.27 5.01 -4.14
N ALA A 32 -9.74 5.53 -5.23
CA ALA A 32 -10.44 5.52 -6.52
C ALA A 32 -10.74 4.09 -7.00
N ALA A 33 -9.86 3.13 -6.76
CA ALA A 33 -10.06 1.74 -7.14
C ALA A 33 -11.29 1.11 -6.47
N VAL A 34 -11.65 1.55 -5.26
CA VAL A 34 -12.74 0.96 -4.48
C VAL A 34 -13.96 1.87 -4.30
N ARG A 35 -13.88 3.16 -4.69
CA ARG A 35 -14.96 4.15 -4.41
C ARG A 35 -15.25 5.14 -5.52
N SER A 36 -14.46 5.19 -6.60
CA SER A 36 -14.66 6.19 -7.64
C SER A 36 -16.03 6.07 -8.32
N ALA A 37 -16.77 7.16 -8.41
CA ALA A 37 -18.02 7.21 -9.15
C ALA A 37 -17.87 6.89 -10.66
N LYS A 38 -16.63 6.84 -11.16
CA LYS A 38 -16.31 6.47 -12.55
C LYS A 38 -16.25 4.95 -12.77
N LEU A 39 -16.27 4.15 -11.71
CA LEU A 39 -16.23 2.69 -11.78
C LEU A 39 -17.56 2.10 -11.31
N SER A 40 -17.92 0.94 -11.86
CA SER A 40 -19.12 0.21 -11.43
C SER A 40 -18.90 -0.46 -10.08
N ALA A 41 -19.98 -0.78 -9.37
CA ALA A 41 -19.92 -1.55 -8.13
C ALA A 41 -19.22 -2.91 -8.31
N ALA A 42 -19.40 -3.57 -9.45
CA ALA A 42 -18.73 -4.82 -9.78
C ALA A 42 -17.21 -4.61 -9.93
N ALA A 43 -16.77 -3.51 -10.52
CA ALA A 43 -15.35 -3.17 -10.63
C ALA A 43 -14.74 -2.89 -9.26
N HIS A 44 -15.43 -2.17 -8.37
CA HIS A 44 -14.99 -1.96 -6.98
C HIS A 44 -14.87 -3.26 -6.21
N ALA A 45 -15.87 -4.14 -6.30
CA ALA A 45 -15.84 -5.44 -5.64
C ALA A 45 -14.64 -6.28 -6.12
N LYS A 46 -14.39 -6.28 -7.44
CA LYS A 46 -13.24 -7.00 -8.01
C LYS A 46 -11.91 -6.40 -7.61
N ALA A 47 -11.79 -5.07 -7.58
CA ALA A 47 -10.59 -4.40 -7.09
C ALA A 47 -10.31 -4.76 -5.61
N TRP A 48 -11.34 -4.72 -4.77
CA TRP A 48 -11.24 -5.10 -3.35
C TRP A 48 -10.83 -6.58 -3.18
N GLU A 49 -11.45 -7.50 -3.91
CA GLU A 49 -11.07 -8.92 -3.93
C GLU A 49 -9.59 -9.11 -4.29
N MET A 50 -9.10 -8.41 -5.32
CA MET A 50 -7.70 -8.48 -5.74
C MET A 50 -6.74 -7.89 -4.71
N LEU A 51 -7.12 -6.79 -4.07
CA LEU A 51 -6.30 -6.13 -3.04
C LEU A 51 -6.23 -6.96 -1.75
N THR A 52 -7.32 -7.61 -1.35
CA THR A 52 -7.33 -8.48 -0.16
C THR A 52 -6.74 -9.86 -0.40
N GLY A 53 -6.63 -10.29 -1.66
CA GLY A 53 -6.04 -11.56 -2.08
C GLY A 53 -4.53 -11.52 -2.31
N GLN A 54 -3.81 -10.48 -1.83
CA GLN A 54 -2.35 -10.39 -1.99
C GLN A 54 -1.61 -11.49 -1.23
N VAL A 55 -0.52 -11.98 -1.81
CA VAL A 55 0.29 -13.08 -1.25
C VAL A 55 1.41 -12.57 -0.34
N PHE A 56 2.01 -11.41 -0.68
CA PHE A 56 3.09 -10.81 0.09
C PHE A 56 2.54 -9.89 1.17
N ASN A 57 2.44 -10.39 2.39
CA ASN A 57 1.83 -9.70 3.53
C ASN A 57 2.84 -9.27 4.59
N ASP A 58 4.10 -9.16 4.24
CA ASP A 58 5.26 -8.90 5.10
C ASP A 58 5.50 -7.42 5.45
N GLN A 59 4.72 -6.51 4.88
CA GLN A 59 4.86 -5.06 5.09
C GLN A 59 3.72 -4.49 5.97
N ILE A 60 2.81 -3.68 5.41
CA ILE A 60 1.71 -3.06 6.17
C ILE A 60 0.86 -4.09 6.92
N PRO A 61 0.40 -5.20 6.30
CA PRO A 61 -0.40 -6.19 7.02
C PRO A 61 0.30 -6.80 8.23
N ALA A 62 1.61 -7.08 8.13
CA ALA A 62 2.39 -7.64 9.23
C ALA A 62 2.58 -6.68 10.42
N GLY A 63 2.32 -5.40 10.23
CA GLY A 63 2.30 -4.40 11.30
C GLY A 63 1.09 -4.50 12.23
N LEU A 64 -0.04 -5.01 11.74
CA LEU A 64 -1.26 -5.13 12.54
C LEU A 64 -1.17 -6.30 13.54
N HIS A 65 -1.88 -6.15 14.65
CA HIS A 65 -1.97 -7.27 15.61
C HIS A 65 -2.71 -8.46 14.94
N PRO A 66 -2.24 -9.71 15.11
CA PRO A 66 -2.86 -10.89 14.49
C PRO A 66 -4.35 -11.07 14.83
N GLN A 67 -4.77 -10.58 15.98
CA GLN A 67 -6.16 -10.63 16.47
C GLN A 67 -6.91 -9.30 16.25
N SER A 68 -6.39 -8.42 15.39
CA SER A 68 -7.01 -7.09 15.14
C SER A 68 -8.41 -7.18 14.54
N GLY A 69 -8.74 -8.28 13.86
CA GLY A 69 -9.97 -8.39 13.08
C GLY A 69 -10.03 -7.43 11.88
N ALA A 70 -8.97 -6.65 11.63
CA ALA A 70 -8.92 -5.74 10.50
C ALA A 70 -8.76 -6.49 9.18
N VAL A 71 -9.37 -5.98 8.12
CA VAL A 71 -9.20 -6.46 6.75
C VAL A 71 -8.32 -5.49 5.99
N VAL A 72 -7.23 -5.99 5.41
CA VAL A 72 -6.27 -5.18 4.67
C VAL A 72 -6.34 -5.50 3.19
N GLY A 73 -6.73 -4.52 2.40
CA GLY A 73 -6.58 -4.55 0.94
C GLY A 73 -5.36 -3.74 0.55
N HIS A 74 -4.32 -4.37 -0.01
CA HIS A 74 -3.06 -3.67 -0.28
C HIS A 74 -2.40 -4.07 -1.58
N LYS A 75 -1.38 -3.32 -2.00
CA LYS A 75 -0.51 -3.64 -3.13
C LYS A 75 0.92 -3.24 -2.84
N THR A 76 1.80 -4.21 -2.84
CA THR A 76 3.25 -4.02 -2.74
C THR A 76 3.89 -3.65 -4.08
N GLY A 77 5.06 -3.01 -4.03
CA GLY A 77 5.94 -2.78 -5.17
C GLY A 77 7.40 -2.80 -4.74
N SER A 78 8.20 -3.72 -5.28
CA SER A 78 9.61 -3.87 -4.88
C SER A 78 10.49 -4.09 -6.09
N ILE A 79 11.51 -3.25 -6.23
CA ILE A 79 12.62 -3.41 -7.19
C ILE A 79 13.91 -2.93 -6.53
N SER A 80 15.04 -3.55 -6.81
CA SER A 80 16.39 -3.13 -6.34
C SER A 80 16.39 -2.45 -4.93
N SER A 81 16.53 -1.12 -4.90
CA SER A 81 16.54 -0.30 -3.67
C SER A 81 15.22 0.44 -3.43
N VAL A 82 14.12 -0.09 -3.92
CA VAL A 82 12.76 0.47 -3.77
C VAL A 82 11.85 -0.60 -3.19
N GLN A 83 11.09 -0.23 -2.15
CA GLN A 83 10.10 -1.10 -1.52
C GLN A 83 8.92 -0.26 -1.02
N HIS A 84 7.76 -0.53 -1.58
CA HIS A 84 6.55 0.24 -1.36
C HIS A 84 5.41 -0.68 -0.93
N ASP A 85 4.50 -0.15 -0.12
CA ASP A 85 3.21 -0.76 0.13
C ASP A 85 2.13 0.31 0.28
N ALA A 86 0.98 0.09 -0.33
CA ALA A 86 -0.18 0.97 -0.24
C ALA A 86 -1.40 0.15 0.15
N ALA A 87 -2.09 0.54 1.21
CA ALA A 87 -3.17 -0.24 1.80
C ALA A 87 -4.40 0.59 2.13
N ILE A 88 -5.57 -0.05 2.03
CA ILE A 88 -6.81 0.35 2.68
C ILE A 88 -7.04 -0.64 3.82
N VAL A 89 -7.14 -0.14 5.04
CA VAL A 89 -7.35 -0.95 6.24
C VAL A 89 -8.76 -0.69 6.76
N ARG A 90 -9.58 -1.74 6.83
CA ARG A 90 -10.93 -1.73 7.40
C ARG A 90 -10.90 -2.29 8.80
N LEU A 91 -11.33 -1.48 9.77
CA LEU A 91 -11.41 -1.88 11.17
C LEU A 91 -12.72 -2.63 11.44
N PRO A 92 -12.78 -3.49 12.49
CA PRO A 92 -13.98 -4.24 12.83
C PRO A 92 -15.20 -3.38 13.16
N ASP A 93 -15.00 -2.13 13.59
CA ASP A 93 -16.06 -1.16 13.90
C ASP A 93 -16.56 -0.40 12.67
N GLY A 94 -16.07 -0.73 11.48
CA GLY A 94 -16.47 -0.13 10.21
C GLY A 94 -15.68 1.12 9.83
N ARG A 95 -14.80 1.65 10.70
CA ARG A 95 -13.86 2.71 10.32
C ARG A 95 -12.83 2.18 9.34
N GLU A 96 -12.28 3.07 8.55
CA GLU A 96 -11.33 2.70 7.53
C GLU A 96 -10.27 3.82 7.39
N TYR A 97 -9.04 3.46 7.06
CA TYR A 97 -8.00 4.41 6.70
C TYR A 97 -7.16 3.92 5.53
N VAL A 98 -6.51 4.85 4.85
CA VAL A 98 -5.52 4.56 3.81
C VAL A 98 -4.13 4.83 4.37
N LEU A 99 -3.24 3.87 4.20
CA LEU A 99 -1.83 3.98 4.58
C LEU A 99 -0.96 3.69 3.37
N VAL A 100 -0.08 4.63 3.03
CA VAL A 100 0.91 4.47 1.95
C VAL A 100 2.29 4.69 2.51
N ILE A 101 3.17 3.73 2.32
CA ILE A 101 4.58 3.80 2.72
C ILE A 101 5.44 3.55 1.49
N LEU A 102 6.18 4.58 1.10
CA LEU A 102 7.11 4.54 -0.03
C LEU A 102 8.54 4.67 0.50
N ALA A 103 9.37 3.66 0.26
CA ALA A 103 10.77 3.63 0.68
C ALA A 103 11.68 3.46 -0.54
N SER A 104 12.79 4.23 -0.57
CA SER A 104 13.82 4.16 -1.59
C SER A 104 15.21 4.36 -0.99
N ASP A 105 16.23 4.07 -1.78
CA ASP A 105 17.65 4.37 -1.49
C ASP A 105 18.21 3.70 -0.22
N PHE A 106 17.66 2.55 0.17
CA PHE A 106 18.07 1.82 1.39
C PHE A 106 19.18 0.77 1.17
N GLY A 107 19.77 0.73 -0.02
CA GLY A 107 20.73 -0.31 -0.43
C GLY A 107 20.05 -1.58 -0.94
N ALA A 108 20.48 -2.04 -2.12
CA ALA A 108 19.89 -3.21 -2.80
C ALA A 108 20.44 -4.53 -2.24
N ASN A 109 20.28 -4.78 -0.94
CA ASN A 109 20.71 -6.00 -0.26
C ASN A 109 19.68 -6.45 0.78
N ASP A 110 19.81 -7.67 1.26
CA ASP A 110 18.84 -8.27 2.19
C ASP A 110 18.75 -7.51 3.53
N VAL A 111 19.85 -6.93 3.99
CA VAL A 111 19.86 -6.13 5.24
C VAL A 111 19.03 -4.86 5.08
N GLY A 112 19.21 -4.17 3.94
CA GLY A 112 18.42 -2.97 3.62
C GLY A 112 16.93 -3.30 3.51
N ARG A 113 16.58 -4.36 2.79
CA ARG A 113 15.19 -4.84 2.63
C ARG A 113 14.55 -5.17 3.98
N ALA A 114 15.21 -5.99 4.80
CA ALA A 114 14.71 -6.36 6.12
C ALA A 114 14.49 -5.14 7.02
N ARG A 115 15.36 -4.13 6.94
CA ARG A 115 15.21 -2.87 7.68
C ARG A 115 13.97 -2.10 7.24
N VAL A 116 13.71 -2.01 5.94
CA VAL A 116 12.52 -1.35 5.41
C VAL A 116 11.26 -2.09 5.83
N GLU A 117 11.22 -3.41 5.72
CA GLU A 117 10.08 -4.24 6.17
C GLU A 117 9.77 -4.00 7.65
N GLN A 118 10.77 -4.10 8.53
CA GLN A 118 10.60 -3.84 9.96
C GLN A 118 10.11 -2.41 10.22
N THR A 119 10.64 -1.42 9.50
CA THR A 119 10.22 -0.03 9.65
C THR A 119 8.76 0.16 9.20
N THR A 120 8.39 -0.42 8.06
CA THR A 120 7.00 -0.41 7.54
C THR A 120 6.04 -1.06 8.54
N GLN A 121 6.39 -2.21 9.11
CA GLN A 121 5.59 -2.89 10.13
C GLN A 121 5.40 -2.02 11.38
N ARG A 122 6.47 -1.38 11.86
CA ARG A 122 6.42 -0.50 13.03
C ARG A 122 5.56 0.73 12.80
N LEU A 123 5.68 1.37 11.64
CA LEU A 123 4.83 2.50 11.24
C LEU A 123 3.36 2.07 11.11
N SER A 124 3.11 0.95 10.45
CA SER A 124 1.76 0.40 10.31
C SER A 124 1.12 0.12 11.68
N ARG A 125 1.88 -0.47 12.60
CA ARG A 125 1.42 -0.70 13.98
C ARG A 125 1.09 0.60 14.70
N ALA A 126 1.98 1.58 14.65
CA ALA A 126 1.75 2.86 15.32
C ALA A 126 0.49 3.59 14.79
N VAL A 127 0.28 3.56 13.47
CA VAL A 127 -0.93 4.12 12.86
C VAL A 127 -2.17 3.34 13.31
N TRP A 128 -2.13 2.00 13.28
CA TRP A 128 -3.24 1.16 13.71
C TRP A 128 -3.60 1.43 15.19
N GLU A 129 -2.61 1.48 16.08
CA GLU A 129 -2.82 1.79 17.49
C GLU A 129 -3.46 3.17 17.69
N ALA A 130 -3.03 4.18 16.94
CA ALA A 130 -3.63 5.50 16.97
C ALA A 130 -5.08 5.50 16.44
N MET A 131 -5.37 4.69 15.43
CA MET A 131 -6.72 4.60 14.84
C MET A 131 -7.71 3.86 15.72
N ILE A 132 -7.27 2.90 16.56
CA ILE A 132 -8.15 2.17 17.49
C ILE A 132 -8.26 2.84 18.86
N ALA A 133 -7.36 3.78 19.19
CA ALA A 133 -7.46 4.53 20.45
C ALA A 133 -8.83 5.21 20.58
N PRO A 134 -9.42 5.28 21.79
CA PRO A 134 -10.63 6.07 22.00
C PRO A 134 -10.39 7.50 21.51
N GLN A 135 -11.28 7.99 20.67
CA GLN A 135 -11.28 9.40 20.29
C GLN A 135 -11.93 10.16 21.46
N ASP A 136 -11.12 10.80 22.29
CA ASP A 136 -11.63 11.73 23.31
C ASP A 136 -12.31 12.90 22.55
N LEU A 137 -13.66 12.88 22.54
CA LEU A 137 -14.51 13.95 22.03
C LEU A 137 -14.70 15.01 23.11
#